data_a625fd04929f1f1dfec8513ce7aaff23
#
_entry.id   a625fd04929f1f1dfec8513ce7aaff23
#
_cell.length_a   1.000
_cell.length_b   1.000
_cell.length_c   1.000
_cell.angle_alpha   90.00
_cell.angle_beta   90.00
_cell.angle_gamma   90.00
#
_symmetry.space_group_name_H-M   'P 1'
#
loop_
_entity.id
_entity.type
_entity.pdbx_description
1 polymer ?
#
loop_
_entity_poly.entity_id
_entity_poly.type
_entity_poly.pdbx_seq_one_letter_code
_entity_poly.pdbx_strand_id
1 'polypeptide(L)'
;MRYQLLLIVVIFLTACNSKVKQANKRGLEYMKQNLYEQAITEFDNALSINNTWFPVYYNRAISYANTRRYKEALADFNYVIANYPDHADAYFNRGILYENLGIYANAIQDYSQTISLRPDFIQAYHYRGIARFRMNEGALKDYNEALRLGKNVDLEVAKAKEFGLNSSALYFNRGVVLQKQGQLEAAVRDYTEAIDIDPSSARSYYNRAIAKMALYQSEEALKDLEIASRLGFEAADKVIADYFKN
;
A
#
# COMPACT_ATOMS: atom_id res chain seq x y z
N MET A 1 11.16 -0.16 56.16
CA MET A 1 12.07 -0.49 55.09
C MET A 1 11.38 -1.10 53.85
N ARG A 2 10.56 -2.17 53.95
CA ARG A 2 9.91 -2.78 52.78
C ARG A 2 9.00 -1.82 51.97
N TYR A 3 8.20 -0.99 52.63
CA TYR A 3 7.30 -0.02 51.97
C TYR A 3 8.03 1.11 51.26
N GLN A 4 9.15 1.56 51.79
CA GLN A 4 9.99 2.61 51.18
C GLN A 4 10.69 2.08 49.91
N LEU A 5 11.14 0.83 49.94
CA LEU A 5 11.74 0.17 48.76
C LEU A 5 10.71 -0.02 47.64
N LEU A 6 9.48 -0.43 48.02
CA LEU A 6 8.37 -0.59 47.05
C LEU A 6 7.99 0.75 46.40
N LEU A 7 7.94 1.84 47.18
CA LEU A 7 7.63 3.17 46.71
C LEU A 7 8.70 3.69 45.70
N ILE A 8 9.98 3.45 46.02
CA ILE A 8 11.10 3.83 45.17
C ILE A 8 11.04 3.05 43.84
N VAL A 9 10.75 1.75 43.88
CA VAL A 9 10.62 0.91 42.69
C VAL A 9 9.44 1.38 41.79
N VAL A 10 8.30 1.72 42.40
CA VAL A 10 7.13 2.24 41.66
C VAL A 10 7.43 3.58 41.01
N ILE A 11 8.10 4.50 41.73
CA ILE A 11 8.51 5.80 41.19
C ILE A 11 9.52 5.63 40.04
N PHE A 12 10.46 4.72 40.15
CA PHE A 12 11.43 4.43 39.10
C PHE A 12 10.77 3.86 37.87
N LEU A 13 9.84 2.91 38.02
CA LEU A 13 9.07 2.31 36.90
C LEU A 13 8.16 3.33 36.22
N THR A 14 7.51 4.22 36.96
CA THR A 14 6.67 5.28 36.37
C THR A 14 7.49 6.32 35.62
N ALA A 15 8.65 6.72 36.17
CA ALA A 15 9.58 7.65 35.51
C ALA A 15 10.19 7.03 34.24
N CYS A 16 10.55 5.75 34.26
CA CYS A 16 11.07 5.00 33.12
C CYS A 16 10.03 4.93 31.99
N ASN A 17 8.78 4.55 32.31
CA ASN A 17 7.69 4.52 31.35
C ASN A 17 7.37 5.91 30.77
N SER A 18 7.49 6.99 31.56
CA SER A 18 7.29 8.34 31.07
C SER A 18 8.34 8.73 30.02
N LYS A 19 9.62 8.41 30.25
CA LYS A 19 10.74 8.69 29.32
C LYS A 19 10.58 7.91 28.01
N VAL A 20 10.20 6.64 28.07
CA VAL A 20 9.94 5.81 26.88
C VAL A 20 8.82 6.41 26.03
N LYS A 21 7.69 6.77 26.68
CA LYS A 21 6.55 7.41 25.99
C LYS A 21 6.95 8.74 25.34
N GLN A 22 7.78 9.54 26.01
CA GLN A 22 8.24 10.81 25.49
C GLN A 22 9.15 10.63 24.27
N ALA A 23 10.10 9.71 24.32
CA ALA A 23 10.97 9.41 23.19
C ALA A 23 10.16 8.87 21.99
N ASN A 24 9.23 7.94 22.24
CA ASN A 24 8.33 7.47 21.17
C ASN A 24 7.49 8.61 20.56
N LYS A 25 6.98 9.53 21.40
CA LYS A 25 6.22 10.68 20.91
C LYS A 25 7.06 11.56 19.99
N ARG A 26 8.31 11.87 20.36
CA ARG A 26 9.23 12.63 19.49
C ARG A 26 9.51 11.89 18.19
N GLY A 27 9.74 10.57 18.25
CA GLY A 27 9.92 9.75 17.06
C GLY A 27 8.72 9.84 16.10
N LEU A 28 7.49 9.76 16.61
CA LEU A 28 6.26 9.93 15.82
C LEU A 28 6.13 11.33 15.23
N GLU A 29 6.56 12.38 15.95
CA GLU A 29 6.58 13.75 15.43
C GLU A 29 7.58 13.90 14.27
N TYR A 30 8.75 13.27 14.37
CA TYR A 30 9.72 13.22 13.27
C TYR A 30 9.18 12.42 12.07
N MET A 31 8.50 11.29 12.28
CA MET A 31 7.85 10.54 11.18
C MET A 31 6.83 11.39 10.43
N LYS A 32 6.01 12.19 11.12
CA LYS A 32 5.05 13.11 10.48
C LYS A 32 5.72 14.17 9.59
N GLN A 33 6.96 14.50 9.89
CA GLN A 33 7.78 15.44 9.11
C GLN A 33 8.62 14.73 8.03
N ASN A 34 8.48 13.40 7.85
CA ASN A 34 9.31 12.55 7.01
C ASN A 34 10.81 12.53 7.40
N LEU A 35 11.13 12.90 8.65
CA LEU A 35 12.48 12.90 9.20
C LEU A 35 12.80 11.54 9.84
N TYR A 36 12.84 10.50 9.00
CA TYR A 36 12.87 9.10 9.47
C TYR A 36 14.16 8.72 10.21
N GLU A 37 15.32 9.29 9.89
CA GLU A 37 16.56 9.01 10.61
C GLU A 37 16.52 9.58 12.04
N GLN A 38 15.93 10.77 12.23
CA GLN A 38 15.70 11.34 13.56
C GLN A 38 14.67 10.52 14.34
N ALA A 39 13.64 10.02 13.64
CA ALA A 39 12.66 9.14 14.26
C ALA A 39 13.30 7.84 14.77
N ILE A 40 14.17 7.20 13.97
CA ILE A 40 14.93 6.00 14.35
C ILE A 40 15.75 6.27 15.62
N THR A 41 16.47 7.39 15.67
CA THR A 41 17.26 7.77 16.85
C THR A 41 16.41 7.85 18.11
N GLU A 42 15.22 8.45 18.03
CA GLU A 42 14.32 8.55 19.18
C GLU A 42 13.69 7.19 19.55
N PHE A 43 13.41 6.34 18.58
CA PHE A 43 12.96 4.98 18.85
C PHE A 43 14.06 4.12 19.48
N ASP A 44 15.32 4.26 19.06
CA ASP A 44 16.46 3.61 19.67
C ASP A 44 16.65 4.06 21.13
N ASN A 45 16.49 5.37 21.39
CA ASN A 45 16.49 5.91 22.76
C ASN A 45 15.34 5.31 23.60
N ALA A 46 14.15 5.17 23.05
CA ALA A 46 13.03 4.54 23.73
C ALA A 46 13.33 3.08 24.08
N LEU A 47 13.84 2.30 23.12
CA LEU A 47 14.16 0.88 23.30
C LEU A 47 15.38 0.63 24.21
N SER A 48 16.31 1.57 24.31
CA SER A 48 17.39 1.49 25.30
C SER A 48 16.88 1.58 26.75
N ILE A 49 15.73 2.21 26.96
CA ILE A 49 15.08 2.33 28.27
C ILE A 49 14.17 1.13 28.54
N ASN A 50 13.38 0.72 27.55
CA ASN A 50 12.48 -0.43 27.61
C ASN A 50 12.43 -1.14 26.26
N ASN A 51 13.11 -2.27 26.16
CA ASN A 51 13.22 -3.07 24.95
C ASN A 51 12.05 -4.03 24.70
N THR A 52 10.99 -3.98 25.52
CA THR A 52 9.81 -4.85 25.35
C THR A 52 8.60 -4.10 24.80
N TRP A 53 8.70 -2.77 24.60
CA TRP A 53 7.56 -1.98 24.19
C TRP A 53 7.36 -2.01 22.67
N PHE A 54 6.48 -2.92 22.23
CA PHE A 54 6.28 -3.24 20.80
C PHE A 54 5.88 -2.06 19.90
N PRO A 55 5.09 -1.03 20.34
CA PRO A 55 4.74 0.08 19.44
C PRO A 55 5.97 0.80 18.89
N VAL A 56 7.08 0.82 19.65
CA VAL A 56 8.33 1.43 19.19
C VAL A 56 8.96 0.63 18.07
N TYR A 57 8.99 -0.70 18.18
CA TYR A 57 9.51 -1.57 17.11
C TYR A 57 8.71 -1.38 15.81
N TYR A 58 7.37 -1.34 15.91
CA TYR A 58 6.52 -1.12 14.75
C TYR A 58 6.81 0.22 14.05
N ASN A 59 6.90 1.31 14.82
CA ASN A 59 7.18 2.64 14.27
C ASN A 59 8.61 2.75 13.73
N ARG A 60 9.58 2.10 14.39
CA ARG A 60 10.96 2.04 13.91
C ARG A 60 11.07 1.22 12.61
N ALA A 61 10.35 0.10 12.51
CA ALA A 61 10.27 -0.69 11.28
C ALA A 61 9.78 0.13 10.08
N ILE A 62 8.72 0.93 10.27
CA ILE A 62 8.23 1.84 9.23
C ILE A 62 9.31 2.86 8.85
N SER A 63 10.01 3.43 9.84
CA SER A 63 11.07 4.40 9.60
C SER A 63 12.26 3.77 8.86
N TYR A 64 12.67 2.56 9.23
CA TYR A 64 13.68 1.78 8.50
C TYR A 64 13.27 1.47 7.05
N ALA A 65 12.00 1.11 6.83
CA ALA A 65 11.50 0.85 5.48
C ALA A 65 11.58 2.11 4.60
N ASN A 66 11.23 3.28 5.14
CA ASN A 66 11.31 4.56 4.44
C ASN A 66 12.75 5.03 4.15
N THR A 67 13.72 4.63 4.98
CA THR A 67 15.15 4.88 4.74
C THR A 67 15.84 3.76 3.96
N ARG A 68 15.08 2.80 3.41
CA ARG A 68 15.55 1.62 2.66
C ARG A 68 16.43 0.66 3.46
N ARG A 69 16.38 0.74 4.77
CA ARG A 69 17.06 -0.18 5.70
C ARG A 69 16.18 -1.43 5.90
N TYR A 70 15.99 -2.19 4.82
CA TYR A 70 14.99 -3.25 4.74
C TYR A 70 15.26 -4.44 5.65
N LYS A 71 16.52 -4.75 5.93
CA LYS A 71 16.90 -5.81 6.87
C LYS A 71 16.44 -5.51 8.29
N GLU A 72 16.69 -4.29 8.73
CA GLU A 72 16.31 -3.82 10.06
C GLU A 72 14.79 -3.71 10.18
N ALA A 73 14.13 -3.22 9.13
CA ALA A 73 12.67 -3.17 9.09
C ALA A 73 12.04 -4.57 9.23
N LEU A 74 12.56 -5.57 8.50
CA LEU A 74 12.09 -6.96 8.62
C LEU A 74 12.31 -7.52 10.03
N ALA A 75 13.45 -7.26 10.65
CA ALA A 75 13.73 -7.72 12.00
C ALA A 75 12.72 -7.16 13.01
N ASP A 76 12.41 -5.86 12.92
CA ASP A 76 11.47 -5.19 13.81
C ASP A 76 10.03 -5.66 13.56
N PHE A 77 9.57 -5.78 12.31
CA PHE A 77 8.24 -6.34 12.01
C PHE A 77 8.12 -7.79 12.48
N ASN A 78 9.16 -8.62 12.31
CA ASN A 78 9.18 -9.98 12.80
C ASN A 78 9.06 -10.04 14.32
N TYR A 79 9.74 -9.13 15.03
CA TYR A 79 9.61 -9.02 16.50
C TYR A 79 8.18 -8.67 16.90
N VAL A 80 7.56 -7.69 16.23
CA VAL A 80 6.17 -7.30 16.49
C VAL A 80 5.23 -8.49 16.28
N ILE A 81 5.32 -9.15 15.14
CA ILE A 81 4.44 -10.29 14.78
C ILE A 81 4.61 -11.48 15.71
N ALA A 82 5.84 -11.78 16.13
CA ALA A 82 6.11 -12.88 17.05
C ALA A 82 5.50 -12.66 18.44
N ASN A 83 5.46 -11.41 18.90
CA ASN A 83 4.94 -11.07 20.23
C ASN A 83 3.46 -10.64 20.19
N TYR A 84 2.96 -10.17 19.04
CA TYR A 84 1.60 -9.66 18.84
C TYR A 84 1.04 -10.20 17.52
N PRO A 85 0.68 -11.50 17.47
CA PRO A 85 0.26 -12.17 16.24
C PRO A 85 -1.06 -11.65 15.64
N ASP A 86 -1.82 -10.86 16.41
CA ASP A 86 -3.06 -10.24 15.94
C ASP A 86 -2.86 -8.82 15.39
N HIS A 87 -1.63 -8.37 15.24
CA HIS A 87 -1.33 -7.02 14.74
C HIS A 87 -1.40 -6.97 13.21
N ALA A 88 -2.60 -6.81 12.66
CA ALA A 88 -2.86 -6.82 11.22
C ALA A 88 -1.98 -5.82 10.43
N ASP A 89 -1.77 -4.60 10.97
CA ASP A 89 -0.95 -3.58 10.29
C ASP A 89 0.53 -3.97 10.20
N ALA A 90 1.05 -4.78 11.11
CA ALA A 90 2.43 -5.26 11.03
C ALA A 90 2.61 -6.26 9.89
N TYR A 91 1.67 -7.18 9.71
CA TYR A 91 1.66 -8.06 8.54
C TYR A 91 1.53 -7.25 7.25
N PHE A 92 0.59 -6.31 7.19
CA PHE A 92 0.39 -5.49 5.99
C PHE A 92 1.65 -4.74 5.58
N ASN A 93 2.30 -4.03 6.52
CA ASN A 93 3.51 -3.27 6.23
C ASN A 93 4.71 -4.17 5.92
N ARG A 94 4.83 -5.36 6.54
CA ARG A 94 5.85 -6.36 6.16
C ARG A 94 5.57 -6.92 4.76
N GLY A 95 4.31 -7.12 4.40
CA GLY A 95 3.88 -7.49 3.06
C GLY A 95 4.31 -6.46 2.00
N ILE A 96 4.10 -5.16 2.26
CA ILE A 96 4.60 -4.07 1.39
C ILE A 96 6.13 -4.15 1.26
N LEU A 97 6.82 -4.41 2.35
CA LEU A 97 8.28 -4.53 2.33
C LEU A 97 8.75 -5.72 1.48
N TYR A 98 8.09 -6.89 1.61
CA TYR A 98 8.37 -8.04 0.76
C TYR A 98 8.06 -7.76 -0.72
N GLU A 99 6.99 -7.03 -1.02
CA GLU A 99 6.65 -6.63 -2.40
C GLU A 99 7.73 -5.72 -2.99
N ASN A 100 8.20 -4.72 -2.25
CA ASN A 100 9.31 -3.84 -2.65
C ASN A 100 10.62 -4.61 -2.90
N LEU A 101 10.81 -5.73 -2.23
CA LEU A 101 11.94 -6.64 -2.42
C LEU A 101 11.71 -7.65 -3.55
N GLY A 102 10.53 -7.66 -4.19
CA GLY A 102 10.15 -8.64 -5.22
C GLY A 102 9.84 -10.04 -4.66
N ILE A 103 9.68 -10.19 -3.35
CA ILE A 103 9.39 -11.46 -2.66
C ILE A 103 7.87 -11.65 -2.56
N TYR A 104 7.21 -11.75 -3.72
CA TYR A 104 5.75 -11.70 -3.82
C TYR A 104 5.03 -12.81 -3.06
N ALA A 105 5.60 -14.03 -2.97
CA ALA A 105 4.98 -15.13 -2.22
C ALA A 105 4.81 -14.80 -0.73
N ASN A 106 5.83 -14.21 -0.10
CA ASN A 106 5.76 -13.77 1.29
C ASN A 106 4.80 -12.59 1.46
N ALA A 107 4.77 -11.65 0.50
CA ALA A 107 3.80 -10.55 0.49
C ALA A 107 2.36 -11.07 0.46
N ILE A 108 2.05 -12.05 -0.41
CA ILE A 108 0.72 -12.68 -0.49
C ILE A 108 0.33 -13.34 0.83
N GLN A 109 1.28 -14.02 1.49
CA GLN A 109 1.04 -14.64 2.79
C GLN A 109 0.69 -13.58 3.85
N ASP A 110 1.46 -12.51 3.92
CA ASP A 110 1.27 -11.44 4.89
C ASP A 110 -0.04 -10.66 4.64
N TYR A 111 -0.37 -10.33 3.38
CA TYR A 111 -1.66 -9.72 3.06
C TYR A 111 -2.83 -10.67 3.36
N SER A 112 -2.65 -11.98 3.17
CA SER A 112 -3.68 -12.96 3.51
C SER A 112 -3.91 -13.04 5.02
N GLN A 113 -2.86 -12.93 5.82
CA GLN A 113 -2.98 -12.86 7.27
C GLN A 113 -3.65 -11.55 7.70
N THR A 114 -3.29 -10.41 7.07
CA THR A 114 -3.98 -9.13 7.29
C THR A 114 -5.48 -9.24 7.04
N ILE A 115 -5.88 -9.85 5.93
CA ILE A 115 -7.29 -10.06 5.57
C ILE A 115 -7.99 -10.99 6.56
N SER A 116 -7.31 -12.03 7.03
CA SER A 116 -7.86 -12.93 8.04
C SER A 116 -8.16 -12.21 9.35
N LEU A 117 -7.28 -11.30 9.77
CA LEU A 117 -7.43 -10.51 10.99
C LEU A 117 -8.42 -9.34 10.82
N ARG A 118 -8.44 -8.73 9.64
CA ARG A 118 -9.32 -7.60 9.28
C ARG A 118 -9.91 -7.79 7.88
N PRO A 119 -11.06 -8.46 7.75
CA PRO A 119 -11.68 -8.78 6.46
C PRO A 119 -12.17 -7.56 5.66
N ASP A 120 -12.24 -6.39 6.28
CA ASP A 120 -12.64 -5.12 5.68
C ASP A 120 -11.43 -4.26 5.23
N PHE A 121 -10.21 -4.77 5.36
CA PHE A 121 -9.00 -4.02 5.02
C PHE A 121 -8.76 -3.99 3.50
N ILE A 122 -9.40 -3.06 2.82
CA ILE A 122 -9.45 -2.93 1.36
C ILE A 122 -8.06 -2.93 0.72
N GLN A 123 -7.10 -2.21 1.32
CA GLN A 123 -5.73 -2.13 0.80
C GLN A 123 -5.04 -3.50 0.76
N ALA A 124 -5.31 -4.38 1.72
CA ALA A 124 -4.71 -5.71 1.74
C ALA A 124 -5.18 -6.56 0.54
N TYR A 125 -6.45 -6.45 0.16
CA TYR A 125 -6.93 -7.08 -1.09
C TYR A 125 -6.26 -6.47 -2.32
N HIS A 126 -6.19 -5.14 -2.40
CA HIS A 126 -5.54 -4.46 -3.53
C HIS A 126 -4.09 -4.91 -3.72
N TYR A 127 -3.28 -4.83 -2.68
CA TYR A 127 -1.87 -5.20 -2.75
C TYR A 127 -1.67 -6.71 -2.96
N ARG A 128 -2.52 -7.58 -2.37
CA ARG A 128 -2.50 -9.00 -2.66
C ARG A 128 -2.82 -9.28 -4.12
N GLY A 129 -3.77 -8.57 -4.70
CA GLY A 129 -4.09 -8.63 -6.12
C GLY A 129 -2.88 -8.25 -6.99
N ILE A 130 -2.16 -7.18 -6.65
CA ILE A 130 -0.93 -6.79 -7.36
C ILE A 130 0.12 -7.91 -7.26
N ALA A 131 0.41 -8.41 -6.06
CA ALA A 131 1.41 -9.45 -5.86
C ALA A 131 1.05 -10.75 -6.61
N ARG A 132 -0.21 -11.17 -6.59
CA ARG A 132 -0.72 -12.32 -7.37
C ARG A 132 -0.59 -12.11 -8.87
N PHE A 133 -0.91 -10.92 -9.37
CA PHE A 133 -0.73 -10.60 -10.78
C PHE A 133 0.74 -10.71 -11.21
N ARG A 134 1.67 -10.25 -10.38
CA ARG A 134 3.12 -10.40 -10.62
C ARG A 134 3.56 -11.86 -10.69
N MET A 135 2.91 -12.74 -9.95
CA MET A 135 3.16 -14.19 -9.97
C MET A 135 2.34 -14.95 -11.02
N ASN A 136 1.58 -14.26 -11.88
CA ASN A 136 0.62 -14.87 -12.80
C ASN A 136 -0.48 -15.72 -12.11
N GLU A 137 -0.79 -15.42 -10.86
CA GLU A 137 -1.89 -16.01 -10.11
C GLU A 137 -3.19 -15.22 -10.32
N GLY A 138 -4.32 -15.80 -9.90
CA GLY A 138 -5.65 -15.20 -10.05
C GLY A 138 -5.86 -13.96 -9.18
N ALA A 139 -5.70 -12.77 -9.74
CA ALA A 139 -5.83 -11.48 -9.05
C ALA A 139 -7.27 -10.92 -9.01
N LEU A 140 -8.16 -11.35 -9.93
CA LEU A 140 -9.50 -10.76 -10.09
C LEU A 140 -10.36 -10.83 -8.84
N LYS A 141 -10.28 -11.92 -8.08
CA LYS A 141 -11.05 -12.06 -6.83
C LYS A 141 -10.71 -10.97 -5.83
N ASP A 142 -9.44 -10.65 -5.71
CA ASP A 142 -8.95 -9.63 -4.77
C ASP A 142 -9.40 -8.23 -5.20
N TYR A 143 -9.28 -7.87 -6.48
CA TYR A 143 -9.76 -6.59 -6.97
C TYR A 143 -11.28 -6.45 -6.88
N ASN A 144 -12.04 -7.51 -7.16
CA ASN A 144 -13.48 -7.51 -7.02
C ASN A 144 -13.90 -7.28 -5.56
N GLU A 145 -13.23 -7.93 -4.62
CA GLU A 145 -13.54 -7.76 -3.20
C GLU A 145 -13.14 -6.36 -2.70
N ALA A 146 -11.98 -5.85 -3.10
CA ALA A 146 -11.58 -4.48 -2.79
C ALA A 146 -12.60 -3.45 -3.29
N LEU A 147 -13.09 -3.60 -4.53
CA LEU A 147 -14.12 -2.72 -5.10
C LEU A 147 -15.48 -2.89 -4.42
N ARG A 148 -15.87 -4.12 -4.05
CA ARG A 148 -17.11 -4.38 -3.30
C ARG A 148 -17.09 -3.68 -1.94
N LEU A 149 -15.99 -3.81 -1.22
CA LEU A 149 -15.81 -3.17 0.08
C LEU A 149 -15.79 -1.64 -0.07
N GLY A 150 -15.08 -1.12 -1.08
CA GLY A 150 -14.99 0.32 -1.34
C GLY A 150 -16.32 0.99 -1.67
N LYS A 151 -17.28 0.27 -2.27
CA LYS A 151 -18.65 0.78 -2.52
C LYS A 151 -19.49 0.94 -1.26
N ASN A 152 -19.17 0.18 -0.21
CA ASN A 152 -19.90 0.20 1.06
C ASN A 152 -19.32 1.22 2.05
N VAL A 153 -18.19 1.83 1.73
CA VAL A 153 -17.62 2.91 2.53
C VAL A 153 -18.38 4.19 2.19
N ASP A 154 -19.06 4.78 3.18
CA ASP A 154 -19.79 6.04 3.02
C ASP A 154 -18.92 7.10 2.32
N LEU A 155 -19.50 7.83 1.36
CA LEU A 155 -18.78 8.82 0.54
C LEU A 155 -18.02 9.86 1.38
N GLU A 156 -18.44 10.10 2.62
CA GLU A 156 -17.77 10.99 3.58
C GLU A 156 -16.48 10.40 4.16
N VAL A 157 -16.44 9.09 4.36
CA VAL A 157 -15.21 8.38 4.80
C VAL A 157 -14.24 8.21 3.64
N ALA A 158 -14.75 8.05 2.41
CA ALA A 158 -13.92 8.04 1.19
C ALA A 158 -13.29 9.42 0.91
N LYS A 159 -13.92 10.51 1.36
CA LYS A 159 -13.36 11.88 1.32
C LYS A 159 -12.32 12.13 2.42
N ALA A 160 -12.34 11.37 3.50
CA ALA A 160 -11.25 11.36 4.45
C ALA A 160 -10.04 10.71 3.79
N LYS A 161 -9.14 11.52 3.28
CA LYS A 161 -7.86 11.16 2.63
C LYS A 161 -6.93 10.26 3.47
N GLU A 162 -7.41 9.72 4.57
CA GLU A 162 -6.65 8.88 5.50
C GLU A 162 -6.38 7.47 5.01
N PHE A 163 -7.12 6.96 4.02
CA PHE A 163 -6.95 5.58 3.58
C PHE A 163 -6.21 5.39 2.27
N GLY A 164 -5.72 6.45 1.60
CA GLY A 164 -4.84 6.32 0.42
C GLY A 164 -5.33 5.38 -0.68
N LEU A 165 -6.62 4.98 -0.64
CA LEU A 165 -7.20 4.09 -1.62
C LEU A 165 -7.55 4.89 -2.87
N ASN A 166 -6.69 4.82 -3.86
CA ASN A 166 -6.99 5.35 -5.17
C ASN A 166 -7.89 4.34 -5.91
N SER A 167 -9.21 4.56 -5.83
CA SER A 167 -10.19 3.72 -6.54
C SER A 167 -9.91 3.67 -8.05
N SER A 168 -9.34 4.71 -8.64
CA SER A 168 -8.86 4.73 -10.02
C SER A 168 -7.81 3.63 -10.24
N ALA A 169 -6.84 3.48 -9.33
CA ALA A 169 -5.83 2.43 -9.42
C ALA A 169 -6.43 1.01 -9.31
N LEU A 170 -7.47 0.82 -8.50
CA LEU A 170 -8.16 -0.47 -8.41
C LEU A 170 -8.82 -0.87 -9.73
N TYR A 171 -9.58 0.04 -10.34
CA TYR A 171 -10.19 -0.18 -11.65
C TYR A 171 -9.12 -0.38 -12.72
N PHE A 172 -8.10 0.46 -12.74
CA PHE A 172 -6.99 0.31 -13.70
C PHE A 172 -6.33 -1.07 -13.60
N ASN A 173 -5.95 -1.51 -12.40
CA ASN A 173 -5.28 -2.79 -12.19
C ASN A 173 -6.19 -3.97 -12.54
N ARG A 174 -7.50 -3.91 -12.23
CA ARG A 174 -8.45 -4.92 -12.64
C ARG A 174 -8.60 -4.96 -14.17
N GLY A 175 -8.70 -3.81 -14.81
CA GLY A 175 -8.73 -3.66 -16.27
C GLY A 175 -7.52 -4.33 -16.94
N VAL A 176 -6.31 -4.15 -16.40
CA VAL A 176 -5.09 -4.81 -16.90
C VAL A 176 -5.20 -6.35 -16.82
N VAL A 177 -5.73 -6.87 -15.71
CA VAL A 177 -5.95 -8.33 -15.56
C VAL A 177 -6.98 -8.84 -16.56
N LEU A 178 -8.11 -8.13 -16.70
CA LEU A 178 -9.18 -8.48 -17.65
C LEU A 178 -8.66 -8.47 -19.09
N GLN A 179 -7.91 -7.45 -19.48
CA GLN A 179 -7.28 -7.36 -20.81
C GLN A 179 -6.33 -8.53 -21.05
N LYS A 180 -5.49 -8.88 -20.08
CA LYS A 180 -4.59 -10.04 -20.18
C LYS A 180 -5.35 -11.37 -20.36
N GLN A 181 -6.57 -11.46 -19.83
CA GLN A 181 -7.45 -12.63 -19.98
C GLN A 181 -8.32 -12.59 -21.26
N GLY A 182 -8.14 -11.58 -22.12
CA GLY A 182 -8.93 -11.41 -23.34
C GLY A 182 -10.35 -10.86 -23.12
N GLN A 183 -10.69 -10.43 -21.89
CA GLN A 183 -12.00 -9.84 -21.55
C GLN A 183 -12.00 -8.33 -21.86
N LEU A 184 -11.85 -8.01 -23.16
CA LEU A 184 -11.53 -6.66 -23.63
C LEU A 184 -12.61 -5.63 -23.31
N GLU A 185 -13.90 -5.96 -23.50
CA GLU A 185 -15.01 -5.05 -23.22
C GLU A 185 -15.10 -4.74 -21.70
N ALA A 186 -14.82 -5.74 -20.87
CA ALA A 186 -14.76 -5.52 -19.42
C ALA A 186 -13.58 -4.64 -19.02
N ALA A 187 -12.42 -4.83 -19.67
CA ALA A 187 -11.25 -3.98 -19.47
C ALA A 187 -11.52 -2.53 -19.88
N VAL A 188 -12.18 -2.30 -21.03
CA VAL A 188 -12.57 -0.94 -21.48
C VAL A 188 -13.48 -0.26 -20.46
N ARG A 189 -14.46 -0.98 -19.89
CA ARG A 189 -15.32 -0.43 -18.82
C ARG A 189 -14.48 -0.03 -17.59
N ASP A 190 -13.58 -0.88 -17.15
CA ASP A 190 -12.74 -0.60 -15.97
C ASP A 190 -11.78 0.57 -16.22
N TYR A 191 -11.17 0.66 -17.39
CA TYR A 191 -10.35 1.85 -17.72
C TYR A 191 -11.19 3.12 -17.82
N THR A 192 -12.45 3.03 -18.22
CA THR A 192 -13.37 4.18 -18.23
C THR A 192 -13.65 4.64 -16.80
N GLU A 193 -14.01 3.74 -15.89
CA GLU A 193 -14.18 4.07 -14.47
C GLU A 193 -12.90 4.70 -13.88
N ALA A 194 -11.73 4.16 -14.24
CA ALA A 194 -10.45 4.71 -13.79
C ALA A 194 -10.23 6.15 -14.28
N ILE A 195 -10.60 6.45 -15.53
CA ILE A 195 -10.50 7.78 -16.15
C ILE A 195 -11.53 8.73 -15.55
N ASP A 196 -12.75 8.30 -15.29
CA ASP A 196 -13.80 9.12 -14.70
C ASP A 196 -13.42 9.59 -13.28
N ILE A 197 -12.68 8.74 -12.54
CA ILE A 197 -12.16 9.08 -11.22
C ILE A 197 -10.89 9.95 -11.31
N ASP A 198 -9.98 9.63 -12.25
CA ASP A 198 -8.73 10.36 -12.48
C ASP A 198 -8.54 10.67 -13.97
N PRO A 199 -9.09 11.79 -14.46
CA PRO A 199 -8.95 12.20 -15.86
C PRO A 199 -7.51 12.55 -16.30
N SER A 200 -6.57 12.62 -15.36
CA SER A 200 -5.15 12.86 -15.66
C SER A 200 -4.33 11.59 -15.87
N SER A 201 -4.95 10.42 -15.73
CA SER A 201 -4.28 9.12 -15.87
C SER A 201 -3.97 8.77 -17.33
N ALA A 202 -2.86 9.25 -17.86
CA ALA A 202 -2.40 8.94 -19.22
C ALA A 202 -2.33 7.42 -19.49
N ARG A 203 -1.97 6.63 -18.48
CA ARG A 203 -1.88 5.17 -18.57
C ARG A 203 -3.25 4.52 -18.80
N SER A 204 -4.29 5.05 -18.20
CA SER A 204 -5.67 4.53 -18.35
C SER A 204 -6.18 4.78 -19.77
N TYR A 205 -5.97 5.96 -20.32
CA TYR A 205 -6.29 6.27 -21.72
C TYR A 205 -5.53 5.35 -22.68
N TYR A 206 -4.21 5.22 -22.51
CA TYR A 206 -3.39 4.36 -23.34
C TYR A 206 -3.88 2.90 -23.33
N ASN A 207 -4.09 2.32 -22.14
CA ASN A 207 -4.53 0.92 -22.05
C ASN A 207 -5.96 0.73 -22.59
N ARG A 208 -6.86 1.71 -22.39
CA ARG A 208 -8.19 1.69 -23.00
C ARG A 208 -8.11 1.72 -24.51
N ALA A 209 -7.23 2.54 -25.07
CA ALA A 209 -6.99 2.58 -26.51
C ALA A 209 -6.51 1.23 -27.06
N ILE A 210 -5.51 0.61 -26.41
CA ILE A 210 -5.01 -0.71 -26.83
C ILE A 210 -6.11 -1.77 -26.78
N ALA A 211 -6.97 -1.75 -25.73
CA ALA A 211 -8.11 -2.65 -25.65
C ALA A 211 -9.15 -2.39 -26.77
N LYS A 212 -9.43 -1.11 -27.07
CA LYS A 212 -10.33 -0.71 -28.18
C LYS A 212 -9.78 -1.09 -29.54
N MET A 213 -8.46 -0.93 -29.78
CA MET A 213 -7.82 -1.39 -31.02
C MET A 213 -8.05 -2.90 -31.22
N ALA A 214 -7.88 -3.69 -30.18
CA ALA A 214 -8.13 -5.13 -30.23
C ALA A 214 -9.61 -5.47 -30.45
N LEU A 215 -10.54 -4.55 -30.17
CA LEU A 215 -11.97 -4.65 -30.47
C LEU A 215 -12.34 -4.01 -31.82
N TYR A 216 -11.36 -3.63 -32.65
CA TYR A 216 -11.56 -2.96 -33.94
C TYR A 216 -12.26 -1.59 -33.86
N GLN A 217 -12.18 -0.91 -32.70
CA GLN A 217 -12.74 0.42 -32.46
C GLN A 217 -11.64 1.49 -32.68
N SER A 218 -11.14 1.59 -33.89
CA SER A 218 -9.94 2.36 -34.21
C SER A 218 -10.10 3.87 -33.99
N GLU A 219 -11.26 4.46 -34.31
CA GLU A 219 -11.50 5.89 -34.15
C GLU A 219 -11.50 6.31 -32.68
N GLU A 220 -12.17 5.55 -31.84
CA GLU A 220 -12.22 5.80 -30.40
C GLU A 220 -10.86 5.53 -29.73
N ALA A 221 -10.10 4.56 -30.25
CA ALA A 221 -8.76 4.26 -29.80
C ALA A 221 -7.80 5.43 -30.12
N LEU A 222 -7.88 6.00 -31.32
CA LEU A 222 -7.06 7.15 -31.71
C LEU A 222 -7.30 8.35 -30.78
N LYS A 223 -8.57 8.67 -30.46
CA LYS A 223 -8.91 9.74 -29.51
C LYS A 223 -8.26 9.53 -28.14
N ASP A 224 -8.32 8.30 -27.62
CA ASP A 224 -7.71 7.96 -26.34
C ASP A 224 -6.16 8.07 -26.41
N LEU A 225 -5.53 7.63 -27.49
CA LEU A 225 -4.09 7.77 -27.71
C LEU A 225 -3.64 9.24 -27.78
N GLU A 226 -4.40 10.09 -28.48
CA GLU A 226 -4.12 11.53 -28.54
C GLU A 226 -4.21 12.21 -27.18
N ILE A 227 -5.14 11.77 -26.32
CA ILE A 227 -5.23 12.25 -24.95
C ILE A 227 -4.03 11.77 -24.14
N ALA A 228 -3.67 10.48 -24.22
CA ALA A 228 -2.52 9.91 -23.54
C ALA A 228 -1.21 10.62 -23.95
N SER A 229 -1.03 10.91 -25.23
CA SER A 229 0.10 11.67 -25.76
C SER A 229 0.16 13.08 -25.17
N ARG A 230 -0.96 13.83 -25.19
CA ARG A 230 -1.04 15.18 -24.57
C ARG A 230 -0.75 15.17 -23.07
N LEU A 231 -1.03 14.08 -22.39
CA LEU A 231 -0.69 13.87 -20.97
C LEU A 231 0.76 13.37 -20.78
N GLY A 232 1.56 13.32 -21.83
CA GLY A 232 2.99 13.00 -21.79
C GLY A 232 3.31 11.50 -21.80
N PHE A 233 2.42 10.64 -22.28
CA PHE A 233 2.69 9.20 -22.38
C PHE A 233 3.32 8.86 -23.74
N GLU A 234 4.64 8.92 -23.85
CA GLU A 234 5.40 8.75 -25.10
C GLU A 234 5.06 7.48 -25.91
N ALA A 235 4.69 6.38 -25.25
CA ALA A 235 4.29 5.17 -25.95
C ALA A 235 3.05 5.37 -26.85
N ALA A 236 2.19 6.35 -26.54
CA ALA A 236 1.03 6.67 -27.37
C ALA A 236 1.45 7.26 -28.71
N ASP A 237 2.46 8.13 -28.74
CA ASP A 237 2.97 8.74 -29.97
C ASP A 237 3.47 7.68 -30.94
N LYS A 238 4.16 6.67 -30.41
CA LYS A 238 4.65 5.56 -31.21
C LYS A 238 3.50 4.77 -31.85
N VAL A 239 2.46 4.43 -31.06
CA VAL A 239 1.30 3.69 -31.57
C VAL A 239 0.55 4.52 -32.62
N ILE A 240 0.39 5.84 -32.42
CA ILE A 240 -0.23 6.74 -33.42
C ILE A 240 0.57 6.73 -34.71
N ALA A 241 1.90 6.82 -34.63
CA ALA A 241 2.75 6.83 -35.82
C ALA A 241 2.70 5.51 -36.58
N ASP A 242 2.71 4.38 -35.86
CA ASP A 242 2.78 3.04 -36.47
C ASP A 242 1.45 2.59 -37.09
N TYR A 243 0.30 3.01 -36.55
CA TYR A 243 -1.01 2.47 -36.92
C TYR A 243 -2.00 3.49 -37.53
N PHE A 244 -1.77 4.81 -37.39
CA PHE A 244 -2.76 5.82 -37.80
C PHE A 244 -2.19 6.94 -38.69
N LYS A 245 -0.89 6.98 -38.97
CA LYS A 245 -0.23 8.02 -39.82
C LYS A 245 0.19 7.52 -41.20
N ASN A 246 -0.38 6.39 -41.68
CA ASN A 246 -0.18 5.93 -43.06
C ASN A 246 -1.27 6.43 -43.98
#